data_f59aee92e7ea4c883e6dc667ef4b1f9f
#
_entry.id   f59aee92e7ea4c883e6dc667ef4b1f9f
#
_cell.length_a   1.000
_cell.length_b   1.000
_cell.length_c   1.000
_cell.angle_alpha   90.00
_cell.angle_beta   90.00
_cell.angle_gamma   90.00
#
_symmetry.space_group_name_H-M   'P 1'
#
loop_
_entity.id
_entity.type
_entity.pdbx_description
1 polymer ?
#
loop_
_entity_poly.entity_id
_entity_poly.type
_entity_poly.pdbx_seq_one_letter_code
_entity_poly.pdbx_strand_id
1 'polypeptide(L)'
;VLWHATDEMADPAQVAGLASTRTFPLRSSFAPSYNMTINLVQHMTPAAAHRLLEQSFAQYQADRSVTGLVRGIKRGERMLGEIAAEQRESSDSAQGVDWNSVLEYARLRATITERERAQSRAGRLTRRKGINDALAALKRGDVIAIGLGRRSGLAVVLEEAFDADDPRPLVLTEHRWAGRISAADYAGTSQRLGSMSLPKRVEHRQPKVRRDLASALLRAADALDVPSVRRSRGSADETPDIDPELAGLREQMRRHPAHQLPDREAKVRAAERYLRIERDNDQTQQKVAAATNSLARTFDRIVSLLSERGFIEGADGEPAVTDDGRLLARIYSESDLLVAECLRGGVWDGLNPAELAAVLSSVLFESRGDGPTVPPGAEQATDEVRRALAKTRRLWTDIHGDERRHRLPFSREPDGGFVAAMHSWATYGDLTAALLMSDNGNGNALPAGDFVRWCRQVLDLLDQVRLAAPSPQLRVTAKRAIGAVRRGVVAIDSM
;
A
#
# COMPACT_ATOMS: atom_id res chain seq x y z
N VAL A 1 -16.55 -5.59 35.95
CA VAL A 1 -16.08 -5.72 34.54
C VAL A 1 -16.81 -6.93 33.97
N LEU A 2 -17.67 -6.73 32.98
CA LEU A 2 -18.28 -7.82 32.21
C LEU A 2 -17.22 -8.31 31.22
N TRP A 3 -16.86 -9.59 31.34
CA TRP A 3 -15.90 -10.25 30.46
C TRP A 3 -16.54 -11.43 29.75
N HIS A 4 -16.36 -11.50 28.44
CA HIS A 4 -16.72 -12.66 27.65
C HIS A 4 -15.41 -13.32 27.19
N ALA A 5 -15.27 -14.61 27.45
CA ALA A 5 -14.12 -15.37 26.97
C ALA A 5 -14.13 -15.38 25.42
N THR A 6 -13.00 -14.99 24.83
CA THR A 6 -12.73 -15.12 23.41
C THR A 6 -11.52 -16.04 23.23
N ASP A 7 -11.31 -16.54 22.03
CA ASP A 7 -10.13 -17.39 21.73
C ASP A 7 -8.81 -16.70 22.05
N GLU A 8 -8.78 -15.35 22.02
CA GLU A 8 -7.61 -14.52 22.32
C GLU A 8 -7.48 -14.17 23.81
N MET A 9 -8.55 -14.26 24.61
CA MET A 9 -8.62 -13.90 26.02
C MET A 9 -9.36 -14.96 26.83
N ALA A 10 -8.90 -16.19 26.77
CA ALA A 10 -9.51 -17.30 27.48
C ALA A 10 -9.11 -17.36 28.98
N ASP A 11 -7.99 -16.73 29.37
CA ASP A 11 -7.47 -16.76 30.74
C ASP A 11 -7.96 -15.57 31.59
N PRO A 12 -8.74 -15.81 32.66
CA PRO A 12 -9.17 -14.77 33.59
C PRO A 12 -8.02 -13.98 34.23
N ALA A 13 -6.86 -14.59 34.44
CA ALA A 13 -5.69 -13.92 35.01
C ALA A 13 -5.10 -12.87 34.06
N GLN A 14 -5.11 -13.14 32.75
CA GLN A 14 -4.70 -12.15 31.74
C GLN A 14 -5.66 -10.95 31.71
N VAL A 15 -6.96 -11.19 31.80
CA VAL A 15 -7.98 -10.13 31.86
C VAL A 15 -7.85 -9.28 33.10
N ALA A 16 -7.59 -9.90 34.26
CA ALA A 16 -7.33 -9.19 35.52
C ALA A 16 -6.04 -8.36 35.45
N GLY A 17 -4.99 -8.90 34.80
CA GLY A 17 -3.76 -8.19 34.52
C GLY A 17 -3.97 -6.96 33.63
N LEU A 18 -4.73 -7.11 32.55
CA LEU A 18 -5.10 -5.99 31.66
C LEU A 18 -5.95 -4.94 32.36
N ALA A 19 -6.89 -5.34 33.24
CA ALA A 19 -7.72 -4.42 34.01
C ALA A 19 -6.92 -3.61 35.07
N SER A 20 -5.76 -4.13 35.51
CA SER A 20 -4.87 -3.45 36.45
C SER A 20 -3.76 -2.64 35.79
N THR A 21 -3.60 -2.72 34.45
CA THR A 21 -2.65 -1.90 33.72
C THR A 21 -3.17 -0.47 33.54
N ARG A 22 -2.26 0.48 33.22
CA ARG A 22 -2.68 1.85 32.86
C ARG A 22 -3.67 1.79 31.69
N THR A 23 -4.75 2.55 31.81
CA THR A 23 -5.74 2.71 30.73
C THR A 23 -5.04 3.10 29.43
N PHE A 24 -5.32 2.40 28.35
CA PHE A 24 -4.86 2.80 27.03
C PHE A 24 -5.41 4.20 26.71
N PRO A 25 -4.58 5.10 26.16
CA PRO A 25 -5.08 6.40 25.76
C PRO A 25 -6.14 6.23 24.67
N LEU A 26 -7.31 6.84 24.87
CA LEU A 26 -8.34 6.91 23.85
C LEU A 26 -7.74 7.54 22.59
N ARG A 27 -7.95 6.88 21.44
CA ARG A 27 -7.62 7.42 20.14
C ARG A 27 -8.91 7.66 19.38
N SER A 28 -9.08 8.86 18.86
CA SER A 28 -10.18 9.17 17.96
C SER A 28 -9.88 8.60 16.57
N SER A 29 -10.82 7.82 16.04
CA SER A 29 -10.83 7.40 14.63
C SER A 29 -11.70 8.33 13.78
N PHE A 30 -12.12 9.47 14.32
CA PHE A 30 -13.00 10.40 13.65
C PHE A 30 -12.33 10.99 12.41
N ALA A 31 -13.03 10.89 11.29
CA ALA A 31 -12.75 11.56 10.04
C ALA A 31 -14.06 12.12 9.45
N PRO A 32 -14.07 13.26 8.77
CA PRO A 32 -15.25 13.73 8.08
C PRO A 32 -15.74 12.72 7.06
N SER A 33 -17.04 12.35 7.12
CA SER A 33 -17.72 11.57 6.08
C SER A 33 -18.40 12.49 5.06
N TYR A 34 -18.88 11.91 3.97
CA TYR A 34 -19.62 12.69 2.96
C TYR A 34 -20.94 13.19 3.51
N ASN A 35 -21.68 12.35 4.26
CA ASN A 35 -22.90 12.76 4.94
C ASN A 35 -22.66 13.89 5.94
N MET A 36 -21.64 13.77 6.79
CA MET A 36 -21.31 14.82 7.74
C MET A 36 -20.96 16.14 7.01
N THR A 37 -20.16 16.05 5.95
CA THR A 37 -19.75 17.23 5.18
C THR A 37 -20.96 17.94 4.56
N ILE A 38 -21.88 17.19 3.94
CA ILE A 38 -23.08 17.76 3.34
C ILE A 38 -23.97 18.44 4.41
N ASN A 39 -24.13 17.81 5.59
CA ASN A 39 -24.88 18.39 6.70
C ASN A 39 -24.22 19.67 7.26
N LEU A 40 -22.87 19.71 7.33
CA LEU A 40 -22.17 20.94 7.73
C LEU A 40 -22.38 22.06 6.71
N VAL A 41 -22.26 21.76 5.41
CA VAL A 41 -22.51 22.73 4.34
C VAL A 41 -23.95 23.25 4.36
N GLN A 42 -24.91 22.39 4.68
CA GLN A 42 -26.32 22.77 4.76
C GLN A 42 -26.67 23.75 5.91
N HIS A 43 -25.94 23.63 7.02
CA HIS A 43 -26.32 24.32 8.27
C HIS A 43 -25.31 25.39 8.71
N MET A 44 -24.14 25.48 8.10
CA MET A 44 -23.04 26.35 8.53
C MET A 44 -22.31 26.98 7.35
N THR A 45 -21.71 28.14 7.61
CA THR A 45 -20.72 28.69 6.69
C THR A 45 -19.43 27.85 6.69
N PRO A 46 -18.63 27.85 5.60
CA PRO A 46 -17.37 27.10 5.55
C PRO A 46 -16.42 27.46 6.71
N ALA A 47 -16.34 28.75 7.07
CA ALA A 47 -15.51 29.20 8.18
C ALA A 47 -15.98 28.66 9.55
N ALA A 48 -17.29 28.49 9.73
CA ALA A 48 -17.85 27.89 10.96
C ALA A 48 -17.60 26.39 11.00
N ALA A 49 -17.73 25.68 9.87
CA ALA A 49 -17.42 24.26 9.74
C ALA A 49 -15.95 24.00 10.04
N HIS A 50 -15.03 24.79 9.51
CA HIS A 50 -13.60 24.68 9.82
C HIS A 50 -13.32 24.85 11.32
N ARG A 51 -13.86 25.88 11.96
CA ARG A 51 -13.70 26.08 13.41
C ARG A 51 -14.22 24.90 14.23
N LEU A 52 -15.36 24.32 13.84
CA LEU A 52 -15.91 23.15 14.52
C LEU A 52 -14.97 21.94 14.42
N LEU A 53 -14.43 21.68 13.24
CA LEU A 53 -13.49 20.58 13.00
C LEU A 53 -12.17 20.78 13.75
N GLU A 54 -11.64 22.00 13.78
CA GLU A 54 -10.44 22.38 14.52
C GLU A 54 -10.59 22.22 16.02
N GLN A 55 -11.78 22.39 16.56
CA GLN A 55 -12.11 22.20 17.99
C GLN A 55 -12.43 20.74 18.35
N SER A 56 -12.42 19.83 17.38
CA SER A 56 -12.75 18.43 17.62
C SER A 56 -11.66 17.71 18.44
N PHE A 57 -12.06 16.68 19.18
CA PHE A 57 -11.14 15.84 19.97
C PHE A 57 -10.08 15.17 19.07
N ALA A 58 -10.43 14.80 17.84
CA ALA A 58 -9.51 14.22 16.89
C ALA A 58 -8.42 15.22 16.48
N GLN A 59 -8.79 16.48 16.20
CA GLN A 59 -7.82 17.55 15.91
C GLN A 59 -6.95 17.87 17.12
N TYR A 60 -7.54 17.93 18.31
CA TYR A 60 -6.79 18.09 19.56
C TYR A 60 -5.75 16.97 19.76
N GLN A 61 -6.08 15.72 19.45
CA GLN A 61 -5.13 14.61 19.53
C GLN A 61 -4.02 14.72 18.47
N ALA A 62 -4.36 15.14 17.26
CA ALA A 62 -3.38 15.41 16.20
C ALA A 62 -2.41 16.52 16.65
N ASP A 63 -2.91 17.63 17.16
CA ASP A 63 -2.13 18.78 17.65
C ASP A 63 -1.24 18.41 18.84
N ARG A 64 -1.74 17.57 19.76
CA ARG A 64 -0.96 17.07 20.89
C ARG A 64 0.23 16.21 20.44
N SER A 65 0.05 15.40 19.41
CA SER A 65 1.15 14.61 18.82
C SER A 65 2.23 15.50 18.20
N VAL A 66 1.85 16.68 17.71
CA VAL A 66 2.72 17.69 17.09
C VAL A 66 3.58 18.45 18.12
N THR A 67 3.11 18.59 19.37
CA THR A 67 3.83 19.33 20.40
C THR A 67 5.26 18.82 20.65
N GLY A 68 5.46 17.50 20.60
CA GLY A 68 6.79 16.89 20.70
C GLY A 68 7.69 17.24 19.51
N LEU A 69 7.12 17.26 18.31
CA LEU A 69 7.81 17.59 17.06
C LEU A 69 8.23 19.08 17.07
N VAL A 70 7.34 19.99 17.49
CA VAL A 70 7.64 21.44 17.59
C VAL A 70 8.77 21.70 18.59
N ARG A 71 8.80 20.98 19.72
CA ARG A 71 9.93 21.06 20.67
C ARG A 71 11.22 20.56 20.04
N GLY A 72 11.14 19.51 19.20
CA GLY A 72 12.27 19.00 18.43
C GLY A 72 12.83 20.06 17.48
N ILE A 73 11.96 20.71 16.69
CA ILE A 73 12.32 21.79 15.78
C ILE A 73 13.03 22.93 16.52
N LYS A 74 12.45 23.45 17.61
CA LYS A 74 13.07 24.52 18.43
C LYS A 74 14.44 24.16 18.97
N ARG A 75 14.62 22.88 19.35
CA ARG A 75 15.94 22.38 19.79
C ARG A 75 16.92 22.36 18.62
N GLY A 76 16.49 21.87 17.45
CA GLY A 76 17.31 21.87 16.24
C GLY A 76 17.69 23.28 15.81
N GLU A 77 16.77 24.25 15.81
CA GLU A 77 17.03 25.66 15.51
C GLU A 77 18.10 26.25 16.44
N ARG A 78 18.02 25.94 17.74
CA ARG A 78 19.05 26.37 18.70
C ARG A 78 20.41 25.78 18.36
N MET A 79 20.48 24.47 18.08
CA MET A 79 21.73 23.80 17.69
C MET A 79 22.31 24.36 16.39
N LEU A 80 21.47 24.71 15.43
CA LEU A 80 21.88 25.37 14.19
C LEU A 80 22.50 26.76 14.48
N GLY A 81 21.87 27.53 15.36
CA GLY A 81 22.38 28.84 15.81
C GLY A 81 23.73 28.72 16.51
N GLU A 82 23.88 27.74 17.41
CA GLU A 82 25.14 27.47 18.13
C GLU A 82 26.27 27.08 17.16
N ILE A 83 26.04 26.16 16.24
CA ILE A 83 27.03 25.76 15.22
C ILE A 83 27.42 26.96 14.34
N ALA A 84 26.44 27.74 13.88
CA ALA A 84 26.70 28.90 13.03
C ALA A 84 27.48 30.01 13.76
N ALA A 85 27.22 30.23 15.05
CA ALA A 85 27.96 31.20 15.87
C ALA A 85 29.42 30.74 16.10
N GLU A 86 29.62 29.49 16.52
CA GLU A 86 30.94 28.90 16.71
C GLU A 86 31.82 28.99 15.46
N GLN A 87 31.21 28.69 14.30
CA GLN A 87 31.95 28.69 13.05
C GLN A 87 32.24 30.12 12.53
N ARG A 88 31.40 31.11 12.86
CA ARG A 88 31.65 32.52 12.53
C ARG A 88 32.77 33.13 13.41
N GLU A 89 32.79 32.77 14.69
CA GLU A 89 33.85 33.21 15.61
C GLU A 89 35.22 32.58 15.27
N SER A 90 35.21 31.33 14.79
CA SER A 90 36.44 30.64 14.37
C SER A 90 36.91 30.96 12.95
N SER A 91 36.12 31.74 12.19
CA SER A 91 36.51 32.19 10.85
C SER A 91 37.44 33.37 10.95
N ASP A 92 38.76 33.06 10.91
CA ASP A 92 39.79 34.08 10.76
C ASP A 92 39.59 34.78 9.42
N SER A 93 39.28 36.08 9.46
CA SER A 93 38.86 36.91 8.31
C SER A 93 39.97 37.08 7.24
N ALA A 94 41.11 36.42 7.40
CA ALA A 94 42.28 36.55 6.55
C ALA A 94 42.16 35.90 5.15
N GLN A 95 41.23 34.96 4.99
CA GLN A 95 41.10 34.20 3.73
C GLN A 95 39.79 34.44 2.95
N GLY A 96 38.88 35.30 3.44
CA GLY A 96 37.66 35.71 2.71
C GLY A 96 36.61 34.61 2.47
N VAL A 97 36.74 33.45 3.13
CA VAL A 97 35.78 32.35 3.04
C VAL A 97 34.84 32.39 4.23
N ASP A 98 33.59 32.77 4.00
CA ASP A 98 32.57 32.83 5.02
C ASP A 98 31.91 31.45 5.28
N TRP A 99 31.12 31.36 6.37
CA TRP A 99 30.39 30.14 6.74
C TRP A 99 29.43 29.67 5.63
N ASN A 100 28.81 30.57 4.88
CA ASN A 100 27.90 30.20 3.81
C ASN A 100 28.64 29.50 2.66
N SER A 101 29.84 29.94 2.32
CA SER A 101 30.69 29.27 1.34
C SER A 101 31.08 27.85 1.81
N VAL A 102 31.31 27.64 3.10
CA VAL A 102 31.57 26.30 3.64
C VAL A 102 30.33 25.41 3.52
N LEU A 103 29.15 25.95 3.80
CA LEU A 103 27.86 25.23 3.62
C LEU A 103 27.61 24.86 2.16
N GLU A 104 27.89 25.78 1.22
CA GLU A 104 27.79 25.51 -0.22
C GLU A 104 28.73 24.38 -0.66
N TYR A 105 29.97 24.41 -0.19
CA TYR A 105 30.93 23.36 -0.45
C TYR A 105 30.46 22.00 0.11
N ALA A 106 29.93 21.97 1.32
CA ALA A 106 29.40 20.76 1.93
C ALA A 106 28.17 20.22 1.16
N ARG A 107 27.28 21.09 0.69
CA ARG A 107 26.15 20.69 -0.17
C ARG A 107 26.62 20.10 -1.48
N LEU A 108 27.62 20.71 -2.12
CA LEU A 108 28.21 20.23 -3.36
C LEU A 108 28.81 18.83 -3.17
N ARG A 109 29.59 18.62 -2.06
CA ARG A 109 30.14 17.32 -1.70
C ARG A 109 29.07 16.26 -1.45
N ALA A 110 27.98 16.62 -0.79
CA ALA A 110 26.84 15.74 -0.55
C ALA A 110 26.15 15.33 -1.87
N THR A 111 25.94 16.27 -2.78
CA THR A 111 25.36 16.05 -4.12
C THR A 111 26.21 15.08 -4.94
N ILE A 112 27.52 15.26 -4.95
CA ILE A 112 28.47 14.36 -5.64
C ILE A 112 28.34 12.95 -5.05
N THR A 113 28.40 12.81 -3.73
CA THR A 113 28.31 11.51 -3.05
C THR A 113 26.98 10.80 -3.32
N GLU A 114 25.88 11.53 -3.32
CA GLU A 114 24.55 10.99 -3.61
C GLU A 114 24.46 10.49 -5.05
N ARG A 115 24.98 11.27 -6.00
CA ARG A 115 25.01 10.92 -7.42
C ARG A 115 25.90 9.70 -7.70
N GLU A 116 27.07 9.62 -7.08
CA GLU A 116 27.94 8.43 -7.13
C GLU A 116 27.24 7.18 -6.58
N ARG A 117 26.53 7.33 -5.49
CA ARG A 117 25.71 6.23 -4.92
C ARG A 117 24.56 5.83 -5.84
N ALA A 118 23.88 6.80 -6.45
CA ALA A 118 22.79 6.54 -7.39
C ALA A 118 23.31 5.82 -8.65
N GLN A 119 24.44 6.27 -9.23
CA GLN A 119 25.10 5.63 -10.36
C GLN A 119 25.53 4.20 -10.00
N SER A 120 26.15 3.99 -8.84
CA SER A 120 26.53 2.66 -8.37
C SER A 120 25.32 1.73 -8.18
N ARG A 121 24.17 2.25 -7.69
CA ARG A 121 22.92 1.47 -7.57
C ARG A 121 22.35 1.14 -8.94
N ALA A 122 22.29 2.11 -9.85
CA ALA A 122 21.82 1.91 -11.23
C ALA A 122 22.69 0.87 -11.96
N GLY A 123 24.02 0.96 -11.86
CA GLY A 123 24.94 0.00 -12.42
C GLY A 123 24.75 -1.42 -11.86
N ARG A 124 24.47 -1.55 -10.55
CA ARG A 124 24.16 -2.87 -9.94
C ARG A 124 22.84 -3.44 -10.47
N LEU A 125 21.82 -2.59 -10.62
CA LEU A 125 20.50 -3.02 -11.14
C LEU A 125 20.60 -3.45 -12.61
N THR A 126 21.30 -2.67 -13.44
CA THR A 126 21.55 -3.00 -14.85
C THR A 126 22.34 -4.29 -14.99
N ARG A 127 23.40 -4.46 -14.18
CA ARG A 127 24.18 -5.70 -14.15
C ARG A 127 23.34 -6.89 -13.72
N ARG A 128 22.52 -6.74 -12.66
CA ARG A 128 21.63 -7.82 -12.21
C ARG A 128 20.60 -8.19 -13.26
N LYS A 129 20.03 -7.19 -13.95
CA LYS A 129 19.10 -7.42 -15.06
C LYS A 129 19.80 -8.16 -16.20
N GLY A 130 20.97 -7.71 -16.63
CA GLY A 130 21.76 -8.39 -17.68
C GLY A 130 22.13 -9.83 -17.32
N ILE A 131 22.43 -10.11 -16.04
CA ILE A 131 22.67 -11.48 -15.55
C ILE A 131 21.39 -12.31 -15.61
N ASN A 132 20.25 -11.77 -15.18
CA ASN A 132 18.98 -12.47 -15.25
C ASN A 132 18.59 -12.77 -16.71
N ASP A 133 18.71 -11.80 -17.60
CA ASP A 133 18.45 -11.98 -19.03
C ASP A 133 19.34 -13.08 -19.63
N ALA A 134 20.64 -13.10 -19.26
CA ALA A 134 21.57 -14.14 -19.69
C ALA A 134 21.20 -15.53 -19.15
N LEU A 135 20.79 -15.63 -17.88
CA LEU A 135 20.33 -16.91 -17.29
C LEU A 135 19.02 -17.40 -17.91
N ALA A 136 18.08 -16.49 -18.21
CA ALA A 136 16.83 -16.83 -18.87
C ALA A 136 17.03 -17.31 -20.32
N ALA A 137 18.05 -16.81 -21.01
CA ALA A 137 18.36 -17.19 -22.38
C ALA A 137 19.06 -18.54 -22.51
N LEU A 138 19.53 -19.15 -21.41
CA LEU A 138 20.22 -20.44 -21.41
C LEU A 138 19.30 -21.58 -21.83
N LYS A 139 19.79 -22.43 -22.73
CA LYS A 139 19.09 -23.61 -23.21
C LYS A 139 19.70 -24.88 -22.68
N ARG A 140 18.90 -25.92 -22.64
CA ARG A 140 19.37 -27.24 -22.26
C ARG A 140 20.53 -27.70 -23.14
N GLY A 141 21.63 -28.14 -22.51
CA GLY A 141 22.87 -28.55 -23.16
C GLY A 141 23.89 -27.42 -23.30
N ASP A 142 23.57 -26.18 -22.98
CA ASP A 142 24.52 -25.08 -23.00
C ASP A 142 25.62 -25.29 -21.94
N VAL A 143 26.85 -25.04 -22.34
CA VAL A 143 28.03 -25.10 -21.46
C VAL A 143 28.38 -23.68 -21.05
N ILE A 144 28.47 -23.45 -19.75
CA ILE A 144 28.71 -22.14 -19.13
C ILE A 144 29.82 -22.20 -18.08
N ALA A 145 30.38 -21.05 -17.75
CA ALA A 145 31.30 -20.92 -16.63
C ALA A 145 30.58 -20.32 -15.41
N ILE A 146 30.71 -20.93 -14.24
CA ILE A 146 30.25 -20.40 -12.96
C ILE A 146 31.46 -19.75 -12.28
N GLY A 147 31.41 -18.42 -12.06
CA GLY A 147 32.58 -17.63 -11.66
C GLY A 147 32.84 -17.52 -10.17
N LEU A 148 31.85 -17.82 -9.27
CA LEU A 148 31.94 -17.53 -7.85
C LEU A 148 31.66 -18.73 -6.94
N GLY A 149 32.42 -18.81 -5.85
CA GLY A 149 32.18 -19.71 -4.72
C GLY A 149 32.72 -21.14 -4.87
N ARG A 150 32.29 -22.04 -3.99
CA ARG A 150 32.66 -23.47 -3.97
C ARG A 150 32.21 -24.26 -5.21
N ARG A 151 31.40 -23.63 -6.06
CA ARG A 151 30.80 -24.23 -7.26
C ARG A 151 31.36 -23.63 -8.55
N SER A 152 32.43 -22.83 -8.44
CA SER A 152 33.11 -22.22 -9.60
C SER A 152 33.67 -23.30 -10.51
N GLY A 153 33.61 -23.07 -11.84
CA GLY A 153 34.09 -23.99 -12.85
C GLY A 153 33.11 -24.15 -14.00
N LEU A 154 33.31 -25.15 -14.83
CA LEU A 154 32.44 -25.43 -15.96
C LEU A 154 31.14 -26.12 -15.51
N ALA A 155 30.04 -25.76 -16.15
CA ALA A 155 28.73 -26.36 -15.90
C ALA A 155 27.94 -26.53 -17.21
N VAL A 156 27.09 -27.56 -17.27
CA VAL A 156 26.14 -27.77 -18.36
C VAL A 156 24.72 -27.56 -17.84
N VAL A 157 23.90 -26.89 -18.62
CA VAL A 157 22.48 -26.68 -18.31
C VAL A 157 21.68 -27.94 -18.57
N LEU A 158 21.05 -28.48 -17.54
CA LEU A 158 20.19 -29.67 -17.61
C LEU A 158 18.74 -29.31 -17.90
N GLU A 159 18.25 -28.22 -17.30
CA GLU A 159 16.89 -27.69 -17.46
C GLU A 159 16.96 -26.15 -17.55
N GLU A 160 16.16 -25.60 -18.42
CA GLU A 160 15.99 -24.15 -18.58
C GLU A 160 15.33 -23.51 -17.35
N ALA A 161 15.42 -22.20 -17.23
CA ALA A 161 14.71 -21.46 -16.20
C ALA A 161 13.21 -21.41 -16.54
N PHE A 162 12.36 -21.60 -15.53
CA PHE A 162 10.89 -21.51 -15.68
C PHE A 162 10.37 -20.10 -15.51
N ASP A 163 11.04 -19.28 -14.72
CA ASP A 163 10.65 -17.92 -14.36
C ASP A 163 11.61 -16.93 -15.01
N ALA A 164 11.09 -15.99 -15.77
CA ALA A 164 11.88 -14.96 -16.44
C ALA A 164 12.33 -13.84 -15.48
N ASP A 165 11.57 -13.59 -14.39
CA ASP A 165 11.87 -12.56 -13.40
C ASP A 165 12.92 -13.01 -12.38
N ASP A 166 12.94 -14.31 -12.03
CA ASP A 166 13.96 -14.93 -11.17
C ASP A 166 14.48 -16.23 -11.81
N PRO A 167 15.26 -16.14 -12.90
CA PRO A 167 15.68 -17.30 -13.67
C PRO A 167 16.64 -18.18 -12.88
N ARG A 168 16.26 -19.45 -12.69
CA ARG A 168 17.03 -20.45 -11.96
C ARG A 168 17.18 -21.74 -12.76
N PRO A 169 18.03 -21.78 -13.78
CA PRO A 169 18.29 -22.99 -14.53
C PRO A 169 18.95 -24.07 -13.66
N LEU A 170 18.62 -25.33 -13.93
CA LEU A 170 19.26 -26.47 -13.28
C LEU A 170 20.53 -26.81 -14.04
N VAL A 171 21.68 -26.85 -13.35
CA VAL A 171 22.98 -27.14 -13.96
C VAL A 171 23.69 -28.30 -13.28
N LEU A 172 24.62 -28.93 -13.99
CA LEU A 172 25.60 -29.88 -13.46
C LEU A 172 27.01 -29.34 -13.68
N THR A 173 27.79 -29.25 -12.61
CA THR A 173 29.19 -28.76 -12.68
C THR A 173 30.18 -29.90 -12.96
N GLU A 174 31.38 -29.56 -13.41
CA GLU A 174 32.53 -30.46 -13.56
C GLU A 174 32.88 -31.20 -12.24
N HIS A 175 32.56 -30.58 -11.10
CA HIS A 175 32.74 -31.14 -9.77
C HIS A 175 31.57 -32.02 -9.32
N ARG A 176 30.72 -32.46 -10.24
CA ARG A 176 29.57 -33.37 -10.00
C ARG A 176 28.48 -32.80 -9.11
N TRP A 177 28.47 -31.50 -8.87
CA TRP A 177 27.36 -30.88 -8.20
C TRP A 177 26.23 -30.60 -9.21
N ALA A 178 24.99 -30.92 -8.83
CA ALA A 178 23.81 -30.59 -9.61
C ALA A 178 22.82 -29.80 -8.74
N GLY A 179 22.35 -28.65 -9.25
CA GLY A 179 21.41 -27.79 -8.56
C GLY A 179 21.04 -26.57 -9.40
N ARG A 180 20.09 -25.80 -8.92
CA ARG A 180 19.69 -24.54 -9.56
C ARG A 180 20.65 -23.44 -9.18
N ILE A 181 21.05 -22.66 -10.16
CA ILE A 181 21.90 -21.45 -9.97
C ILE A 181 21.06 -20.19 -10.10
N SER A 182 21.47 -19.14 -9.41
CA SER A 182 20.85 -17.82 -9.40
C SER A 182 21.86 -16.77 -9.90
N ALA A 183 21.40 -15.51 -10.04
CA ALA A 183 22.25 -14.37 -10.38
C ALA A 183 23.42 -14.16 -9.38
N ALA A 184 23.31 -14.68 -8.14
CA ALA A 184 24.37 -14.60 -7.14
C ALA A 184 25.53 -15.57 -7.44
N ASP A 185 25.22 -16.70 -8.06
CA ASP A 185 26.20 -17.75 -8.41
C ASP A 185 26.90 -17.45 -9.74
N TYR A 186 26.29 -16.58 -10.56
CA TYR A 186 26.67 -16.31 -11.94
C TYR A 186 27.33 -14.94 -12.03
N ALA A 187 28.63 -14.89 -12.01
CA ALA A 187 29.39 -13.65 -12.10
C ALA A 187 29.55 -13.16 -13.54
N GLY A 188 28.59 -12.45 -14.01
CA GLY A 188 28.58 -11.32 -14.95
C GLY A 188 29.27 -11.34 -16.31
N THR A 189 30.09 -12.29 -16.68
CA THR A 189 30.74 -12.37 -18.01
C THR A 189 30.57 -13.75 -18.61
N SER A 190 29.38 -14.24 -18.56
CA SER A 190 29.10 -15.57 -18.99
C SER A 190 28.65 -15.58 -20.42
N GLN A 191 29.60 -15.68 -21.24
CA GLN A 191 29.38 -16.19 -22.58
C GLN A 191 29.02 -17.66 -22.46
N ARG A 192 27.96 -18.07 -23.16
CA ARG A 192 27.76 -19.44 -23.55
C ARG A 192 29.05 -19.91 -24.21
N LEU A 193 29.78 -20.79 -23.54
CA LEU A 193 31.08 -21.27 -24.04
C LEU A 193 30.92 -22.28 -25.19
N GLY A 194 29.72 -22.90 -25.25
CA GLY A 194 29.40 -23.85 -26.29
C GLY A 194 28.15 -24.65 -25.93
N SER A 195 27.95 -25.78 -26.56
CA SER A 195 26.86 -26.70 -26.24
C SER A 195 27.33 -28.14 -26.36
N MET A 196 26.72 -29.02 -25.55
CA MET A 196 26.91 -30.46 -25.60
C MET A 196 25.58 -31.20 -25.73
N SER A 197 25.62 -32.34 -26.38
CA SER A 197 24.45 -33.22 -26.48
C SER A 197 24.16 -33.91 -25.17
N LEU A 198 22.90 -33.85 -24.71
CA LEU A 198 22.42 -34.50 -23.49
C LEU A 198 21.41 -35.59 -23.81
N PRO A 199 21.39 -36.72 -23.07
CA PRO A 199 20.35 -37.77 -23.19
C PRO A 199 18.97 -37.18 -22.98
N LYS A 200 17.93 -37.69 -23.65
CA LYS A 200 16.54 -37.19 -23.54
C LYS A 200 16.04 -37.08 -22.08
N ARG A 201 16.44 -38.03 -21.21
CA ARG A 201 16.19 -37.98 -19.75
C ARG A 201 17.50 -37.99 -18.99
N VAL A 202 17.68 -37.07 -18.06
CA VAL A 202 18.86 -36.97 -17.19
C VAL A 202 18.42 -37.14 -15.74
N GLU A 203 18.73 -38.30 -15.14
CA GLU A 203 18.46 -38.50 -13.72
C GLU A 203 19.61 -37.93 -12.87
N HIS A 204 19.68 -36.63 -12.80
CA HIS A 204 20.77 -35.89 -12.15
C HIS A 204 20.92 -36.22 -10.62
N ARG A 205 19.98 -36.91 -10.01
CA ARG A 205 20.07 -37.39 -8.61
C ARG A 205 21.00 -38.62 -8.46
N GLN A 206 21.21 -39.38 -9.51
CA GLN A 206 22.04 -40.60 -9.47
C GLN A 206 23.54 -40.23 -9.55
N PRO A 207 24.38 -40.70 -8.59
CA PRO A 207 25.84 -40.39 -8.58
C PRO A 207 26.59 -40.84 -9.84
N LYS A 208 26.18 -41.96 -10.43
CA LYS A 208 26.76 -42.49 -11.67
C LYS A 208 26.51 -41.55 -12.84
N VAL A 209 25.26 -41.05 -13.01
CA VAL A 209 24.89 -40.15 -14.09
C VAL A 209 25.64 -38.81 -13.95
N ARG A 210 25.81 -38.29 -12.73
CA ARG A 210 26.61 -37.07 -12.49
C ARG A 210 28.06 -37.25 -12.88
N ARG A 211 28.65 -38.39 -12.59
CA ARG A 211 30.06 -38.71 -12.96
C ARG A 211 30.22 -38.77 -14.46
N ASP A 212 29.33 -39.50 -15.15
CA ASP A 212 29.40 -39.72 -16.59
C ASP A 212 29.20 -38.36 -17.34
N LEU A 213 28.24 -37.52 -16.91
CA LEU A 213 27.99 -36.22 -17.48
C LEU A 213 29.11 -35.22 -17.18
N ALA A 214 29.70 -35.24 -15.99
CA ALA A 214 30.84 -34.35 -15.67
C ALA A 214 32.06 -34.72 -16.55
N SER A 215 32.31 -36.03 -16.79
CA SER A 215 33.38 -36.48 -17.69
C SER A 215 33.08 -36.12 -19.16
N ALA A 216 31.82 -36.14 -19.58
CA ALA A 216 31.41 -35.70 -20.91
C ALA A 216 31.55 -34.17 -21.06
N LEU A 217 31.23 -33.40 -20.02
CA LEU A 217 31.40 -31.93 -19.99
C LEU A 217 32.87 -31.57 -20.16
N LEU A 218 33.78 -32.20 -19.44
CA LEU A 218 35.23 -31.94 -19.60
C LEU A 218 35.72 -32.24 -21.00
N ARG A 219 35.34 -33.36 -21.60
CA ARG A 219 35.68 -33.70 -22.99
C ARG A 219 35.10 -32.73 -24.00
N ALA A 220 33.87 -32.23 -23.77
CA ALA A 220 33.26 -31.23 -24.61
C ALA A 220 34.00 -29.88 -24.48
N ALA A 221 34.45 -29.52 -23.30
CA ALA A 221 35.22 -28.30 -23.04
C ALA A 221 36.62 -28.35 -23.75
N ASP A 222 37.28 -29.51 -23.70
CA ASP A 222 38.55 -29.69 -24.42
C ASP A 222 38.37 -29.54 -25.94
N ALA A 223 37.25 -30.02 -26.49
CA ALA A 223 36.94 -29.90 -27.91
C ALA A 223 36.51 -28.50 -28.34
N LEU A 224 36.07 -27.67 -27.40
CA LEU A 224 35.65 -26.27 -27.66
C LEU A 224 36.81 -25.25 -27.50
N ASP A 225 38.05 -25.70 -27.22
CA ASP A 225 39.22 -24.87 -26.94
C ASP A 225 38.91 -23.76 -25.90
N VAL A 226 38.14 -24.13 -24.87
CA VAL A 226 37.76 -23.20 -23.80
C VAL A 226 39.00 -22.86 -23.00
N PRO A 227 39.45 -21.59 -22.97
CA PRO A 227 40.62 -21.20 -22.17
C PRO A 227 40.37 -21.62 -20.73
N SER A 228 41.36 -22.27 -20.09
CA SER A 228 41.24 -22.66 -18.69
C SER A 228 40.76 -21.46 -17.87
N VAL A 229 39.57 -21.55 -17.29
CA VAL A 229 38.97 -20.51 -16.45
C VAL A 229 39.80 -20.40 -15.18
N ARG A 230 41.01 -19.91 -15.31
CA ARG A 230 41.82 -19.46 -14.18
C ARG A 230 41.25 -18.15 -13.71
N ARG A 231 40.59 -18.20 -12.55
CA ARG A 231 40.35 -17.11 -11.61
C ARG A 231 40.54 -15.69 -12.21
N SER A 232 39.70 -15.30 -13.10
CA SER A 232 39.52 -13.91 -13.41
C SER A 232 38.81 -13.31 -12.18
N ARG A 233 39.60 -12.77 -11.24
CA ARG A 233 39.12 -11.69 -10.38
C ARG A 233 38.57 -10.66 -11.34
N GLY A 234 37.26 -10.40 -11.24
CA GLY A 234 36.51 -9.60 -12.19
C GLY A 234 37.36 -8.48 -12.77
N SER A 235 37.63 -8.55 -14.05
CA SER A 235 38.14 -7.38 -14.76
C SER A 235 36.96 -6.40 -14.78
N ALA A 236 37.07 -5.44 -13.87
CA ALA A 236 36.35 -4.20 -13.91
C ALA A 236 36.95 -3.38 -15.07
N ASP A 237 36.70 -3.82 -16.28
CA ASP A 237 37.16 -3.10 -17.49
C ASP A 237 35.93 -2.76 -18.35
N GLU A 238 34.90 -2.24 -17.68
CA GLU A 238 34.00 -1.27 -18.27
C GLU A 238 34.41 0.06 -17.66
N THR A 239 35.05 0.91 -18.44
CA THR A 239 35.19 2.35 -18.12
C THR A 239 33.83 2.83 -17.71
N PRO A 240 33.66 3.29 -16.44
CA PRO A 240 32.35 3.79 -15.99
C PRO A 240 32.03 4.93 -16.95
N ASP A 241 30.84 4.83 -17.55
CA ASP A 241 30.27 5.92 -18.36
C ASP A 241 30.36 7.18 -17.49
N ILE A 242 31.31 8.07 -17.90
CA ILE A 242 31.64 9.24 -17.08
C ILE A 242 30.44 10.16 -17.20
N ASP A 243 29.57 10.16 -16.21
CA ASP A 243 28.47 11.13 -16.11
C ASP A 243 29.11 12.54 -16.24
N PRO A 244 28.86 13.26 -17.36
CA PRO A 244 29.50 14.54 -17.61
C PRO A 244 29.08 15.58 -16.55
N GLU A 245 27.93 15.44 -15.97
CA GLU A 245 27.43 16.29 -14.92
C GLU A 245 28.17 16.03 -13.60
N LEU A 246 28.47 14.75 -13.28
CA LEU A 246 29.30 14.41 -12.14
C LEU A 246 30.74 14.94 -12.28
N ALA A 247 31.30 14.90 -13.51
CA ALA A 247 32.60 15.48 -13.78
C ALA A 247 32.57 17.02 -13.59
N GLY A 248 31.52 17.69 -14.05
CA GLY A 248 31.29 19.12 -13.83
C GLY A 248 31.21 19.51 -12.35
N LEU A 249 30.44 18.75 -11.56
CA LEU A 249 30.30 18.97 -10.11
C LEU A 249 31.65 18.79 -9.37
N ARG A 250 32.45 17.79 -9.75
CA ARG A 250 33.78 17.58 -9.18
C ARG A 250 34.75 18.71 -9.52
N GLU A 251 34.64 19.27 -10.73
CA GLU A 251 35.45 20.43 -11.13
C GLU A 251 35.02 21.68 -10.39
N GLN A 252 33.71 21.91 -10.25
CA GLN A 252 33.17 23.01 -9.44
C GLN A 252 33.64 22.90 -7.98
N MET A 253 33.63 21.70 -7.41
CA MET A 253 34.11 21.47 -6.03
C MET A 253 35.60 21.80 -5.88
N ARG A 254 36.46 21.43 -6.88
CA ARG A 254 37.89 21.73 -6.84
C ARG A 254 38.20 23.23 -6.94
N ARG A 255 37.39 23.97 -7.70
CA ARG A 255 37.50 25.44 -7.85
C ARG A 255 36.91 26.24 -6.71
N HIS A 256 36.17 25.58 -5.83
CA HIS A 256 35.45 26.25 -4.76
C HIS A 256 36.44 26.83 -3.73
N PRO A 257 36.27 28.11 -3.25
CA PRO A 257 37.21 28.74 -2.31
C PRO A 257 37.44 27.93 -1.04
N ALA A 258 36.40 27.30 -0.50
CA ALA A 258 36.51 26.45 0.69
C ALA A 258 37.35 25.17 0.46
N HIS A 259 37.68 24.80 -0.78
CA HIS A 259 38.52 23.64 -1.08
C HIS A 259 39.98 23.79 -0.61
N GLN A 260 40.44 25.05 -0.56
CA GLN A 260 41.82 25.39 -0.22
C GLN A 260 42.06 25.69 1.26
N LEU A 261 41.00 25.66 2.10
CA LEU A 261 41.11 25.93 3.53
C LEU A 261 41.98 24.88 4.24
N PRO A 262 42.92 25.28 5.09
CA PRO A 262 43.79 24.36 5.81
C PRO A 262 43.04 23.46 6.81
N ASP A 263 41.97 23.97 7.39
CA ASP A 263 41.07 23.32 8.34
C ASP A 263 39.78 22.79 7.68
N ARG A 264 39.79 22.64 6.35
CA ARG A 264 38.63 22.26 5.51
C ARG A 264 37.82 21.10 6.09
N GLU A 265 38.46 20.00 6.47
CA GLU A 265 37.74 18.81 6.92
C GLU A 265 37.01 19.01 8.26
N ALA A 266 37.52 19.86 9.15
CA ALA A 266 36.85 20.21 10.40
C ALA A 266 35.61 21.06 10.12
N LYS A 267 35.77 22.11 9.28
CA LYS A 267 34.67 23.00 8.88
C LYS A 267 33.59 22.26 8.08
N VAL A 268 33.99 21.36 7.16
CA VAL A 268 33.05 20.56 6.39
C VAL A 268 32.26 19.59 7.31
N ARG A 269 32.88 18.95 8.30
CA ARG A 269 32.13 18.13 9.29
C ARG A 269 31.11 18.94 10.07
N ALA A 270 31.46 20.17 10.46
CA ALA A 270 30.50 21.08 11.12
C ALA A 270 29.35 21.45 10.16
N ALA A 271 29.65 21.73 8.89
CA ALA A 271 28.67 22.03 7.86
C ALA A 271 27.77 20.81 7.56
N GLU A 272 28.33 19.61 7.45
CA GLU A 272 27.55 18.38 7.25
C GLU A 272 26.59 18.10 8.43
N ARG A 273 27.05 18.37 9.67
CA ARG A 273 26.20 18.28 10.87
C ARG A 273 25.08 19.32 10.83
N TYR A 274 25.39 20.56 10.46
CA TYR A 274 24.43 21.65 10.30
C TYR A 274 23.35 21.25 9.27
N LEU A 275 23.76 20.86 8.07
CA LEU A 275 22.86 20.49 6.96
C LEU A 275 22.00 19.26 7.30
N ARG A 276 22.49 18.34 8.15
CA ARG A 276 21.69 17.22 8.64
C ARG A 276 20.57 17.70 9.56
N ILE A 277 20.90 18.54 10.55
CA ILE A 277 19.92 19.10 11.48
C ILE A 277 18.90 19.98 10.73
N GLU A 278 19.34 20.78 9.79
CA GLU A 278 18.47 21.59 8.92
C GLU A 278 17.46 20.68 8.19
N ARG A 279 17.91 19.63 7.53
CA ARG A 279 17.06 18.67 6.80
C ARG A 279 16.09 17.95 7.73
N ASP A 280 16.53 17.50 8.91
CA ASP A 280 15.70 16.85 9.91
C ASP A 280 14.61 17.80 10.43
N ASN A 281 14.94 19.08 10.61
CA ASN A 281 13.98 20.11 10.97
C ASN A 281 12.96 20.35 9.86
N ASP A 282 13.39 20.49 8.60
CA ASP A 282 12.50 20.68 7.45
C ASP A 282 11.52 19.51 7.30
N GLN A 283 12.00 18.27 7.40
CA GLN A 283 11.15 17.09 7.37
C GLN A 283 10.16 17.08 8.55
N THR A 284 10.60 17.51 9.73
CA THR A 284 9.74 17.59 10.90
C THR A 284 8.70 18.71 10.75
N GLN A 285 9.07 19.85 10.19
CA GLN A 285 8.13 20.94 9.84
C GLN A 285 7.09 20.48 8.84
N GLN A 286 7.47 19.71 7.81
CA GLN A 286 6.53 19.13 6.86
C GLN A 286 5.54 18.17 7.56
N LYS A 287 6.01 17.33 8.50
CA LYS A 287 5.14 16.45 9.30
C LYS A 287 4.18 17.27 10.17
N VAL A 288 4.66 18.32 10.82
CA VAL A 288 3.83 19.26 11.60
C VAL A 288 2.78 19.90 10.71
N ALA A 289 3.17 20.47 9.58
CA ALA A 289 2.24 21.07 8.62
C ALA A 289 1.25 20.07 8.03
N ALA A 290 1.62 18.78 7.90
CA ALA A 290 0.71 17.73 7.46
C ALA A 290 -0.31 17.35 8.53
N ALA A 291 0.07 17.36 9.81
CA ALA A 291 -0.81 17.00 10.93
C ALA A 291 -1.74 18.16 11.34
N THR A 292 -1.29 19.40 11.24
CA THR A 292 -2.08 20.58 11.60
C THR A 292 -3.18 20.82 10.57
N ASN A 293 -4.43 21.09 11.05
CA ASN A 293 -5.62 21.32 10.22
C ASN A 293 -5.92 20.17 9.23
N SER A 294 -5.58 18.94 9.59
CA SER A 294 -5.79 17.77 8.71
C SER A 294 -7.27 17.53 8.43
N LEU A 295 -8.15 17.71 9.42
CA LEU A 295 -9.60 17.52 9.29
C LEU A 295 -10.24 18.59 8.42
N ALA A 296 -9.89 19.86 8.59
CA ALA A 296 -10.38 20.95 7.75
C ALA A 296 -9.99 20.75 6.28
N ARG A 297 -8.74 20.37 6.01
CA ARG A 297 -8.30 20.04 4.65
C ARG A 297 -9.01 18.83 4.04
N THR A 298 -9.32 17.82 4.85
CA THR A 298 -10.10 16.67 4.40
C THR A 298 -11.53 17.09 4.07
N PHE A 299 -12.13 17.92 4.90
CA PHE A 299 -13.44 18.52 4.63
C PHE A 299 -13.46 19.29 3.29
N ASP A 300 -12.49 20.16 3.03
CA ASP A 300 -12.41 20.92 1.76
C ASP A 300 -12.29 20.01 0.54
N ARG A 301 -11.52 18.92 0.65
CA ARG A 301 -11.40 17.92 -0.42
C ARG A 301 -12.71 17.18 -0.66
N ILE A 302 -13.44 16.84 0.41
CA ILE A 302 -14.76 16.22 0.30
C ILE A 302 -15.74 17.21 -0.35
N VAL A 303 -15.76 18.49 0.05
CA VAL A 303 -16.59 19.53 -0.59
C VAL A 303 -16.27 19.61 -2.09
N SER A 304 -15.00 19.63 -2.46
CA SER A 304 -14.58 19.65 -3.87
C SER A 304 -15.09 18.43 -4.65
N LEU A 305 -14.96 17.21 -4.10
CA LEU A 305 -15.46 16.00 -4.71
C LEU A 305 -16.99 16.02 -4.84
N LEU A 306 -17.69 16.44 -3.80
CA LEU A 306 -19.16 16.53 -3.81
C LEU A 306 -19.66 17.59 -4.81
N SER A 307 -18.91 18.69 -5.00
CA SER A 307 -19.21 19.69 -6.03
C SER A 307 -19.01 19.14 -7.45
N GLU A 308 -17.91 18.42 -7.72
CA GLU A 308 -17.69 17.75 -9.00
C GLU A 308 -18.80 16.76 -9.34
N ARG A 309 -19.34 16.07 -8.32
CA ARG A 309 -20.43 15.09 -8.49
C ARG A 309 -21.82 15.70 -8.45
N GLY A 310 -21.94 17.02 -8.25
CA GLY A 310 -23.22 17.73 -8.29
C GLY A 310 -24.09 17.57 -7.03
N PHE A 311 -23.51 17.15 -5.90
CA PHE A 311 -24.19 17.13 -4.60
C PHE A 311 -24.16 18.50 -3.91
N ILE A 312 -23.19 19.34 -4.29
CA ILE A 312 -23.04 20.71 -3.86
C ILE A 312 -22.94 21.58 -5.12
N GLU A 313 -23.61 22.73 -5.10
CA GLU A 313 -23.53 23.75 -6.13
C GLU A 313 -23.15 25.12 -5.50
N GLY A 314 -22.83 26.10 -6.31
CA GLY A 314 -22.48 27.45 -5.88
C GLY A 314 -21.09 27.85 -6.33
N ALA A 315 -20.99 29.07 -6.86
CA ALA A 315 -19.74 29.76 -7.21
C ALA A 315 -19.36 30.71 -6.08
N ASP A 316 -18.04 30.92 -5.90
CA ASP A 316 -17.48 32.04 -5.13
C ASP A 316 -17.78 32.06 -3.60
N GLY A 317 -17.67 30.90 -2.93
CA GLY A 317 -17.55 30.88 -1.48
C GLY A 317 -18.82 30.66 -0.68
N GLU A 318 -19.96 30.48 -1.32
CA GLU A 318 -21.22 30.08 -0.68
C GLU A 318 -21.72 28.75 -1.28
N PRO A 319 -21.23 27.60 -0.81
CA PRO A 319 -21.71 26.30 -1.27
C PRO A 319 -23.15 26.07 -0.82
N ALA A 320 -24.01 25.63 -1.74
CA ALA A 320 -25.39 25.26 -1.50
C ALA A 320 -25.62 23.77 -1.77
N VAL A 321 -26.44 23.11 -0.95
CA VAL A 321 -26.74 21.68 -1.09
C VAL A 321 -27.84 21.48 -2.12
N THR A 322 -27.58 20.66 -3.14
CA THR A 322 -28.55 20.28 -4.18
C THR A 322 -29.62 19.31 -3.67
N ASP A 323 -30.62 18.97 -4.49
CA ASP A 323 -31.58 17.91 -4.16
C ASP A 323 -30.90 16.55 -3.94
N ASP A 324 -29.89 16.22 -4.75
CA ASP A 324 -29.06 15.03 -4.57
C ASP A 324 -28.24 15.10 -3.28
N GLY A 325 -27.73 16.30 -2.94
CA GLY A 325 -27.08 16.54 -1.65
C GLY A 325 -28.03 16.31 -0.47
N ARG A 326 -29.29 16.75 -0.57
CA ARG A 326 -30.32 16.45 0.47
C ARG A 326 -30.64 14.98 0.59
N LEU A 327 -30.52 14.21 -0.49
CA LEU A 327 -30.61 12.76 -0.46
C LEU A 327 -29.44 12.15 0.32
N LEU A 328 -28.21 12.54 0.00
CA LEU A 328 -26.99 12.11 0.71
C LEU A 328 -27.04 12.44 2.20
N ALA A 329 -27.54 13.62 2.57
CA ALA A 329 -27.69 14.07 3.97
C ALA A 329 -28.53 13.12 4.84
N ARG A 330 -29.33 12.24 4.24
CA ARG A 330 -30.20 11.27 4.93
C ARG A 330 -29.60 9.87 5.06
N ILE A 331 -28.39 9.67 4.54
CA ILE A 331 -27.72 8.36 4.55
C ILE A 331 -26.60 8.38 5.59
N TYR A 332 -26.76 7.61 6.67
CA TYR A 332 -25.82 7.48 7.79
C TYR A 332 -25.12 6.11 7.74
N SER A 333 -24.39 5.86 6.67
CA SER A 333 -23.64 4.63 6.43
C SER A 333 -22.18 4.96 6.17
N GLU A 334 -21.27 4.04 6.44
CA GLU A 334 -19.87 4.19 6.02
C GLU A 334 -19.71 4.27 4.49
N SER A 335 -20.69 3.73 3.75
CA SER A 335 -20.78 3.80 2.29
C SER A 335 -21.78 4.85 1.81
N ASP A 336 -21.95 5.96 2.55
CA ASP A 336 -22.97 7.00 2.35
C ASP A 336 -23.02 7.54 0.92
N LEU A 337 -21.88 7.93 0.33
CA LEU A 337 -21.81 8.44 -1.04
C LEU A 337 -22.19 7.36 -2.06
N LEU A 338 -21.71 6.11 -1.90
CA LEU A 338 -22.04 5.01 -2.81
C LEU A 338 -23.55 4.72 -2.79
N VAL A 339 -24.16 4.70 -1.60
CA VAL A 339 -25.61 4.50 -1.45
C VAL A 339 -26.38 5.64 -2.14
N ALA A 340 -25.96 6.89 -1.91
CA ALA A 340 -26.57 8.06 -2.54
C ALA A 340 -26.48 8.00 -4.08
N GLU A 341 -25.32 7.64 -4.63
CA GLU A 341 -25.14 7.47 -6.08
C GLU A 341 -25.99 6.34 -6.66
N CYS A 342 -26.13 5.22 -5.95
CA CYS A 342 -27.00 4.13 -6.37
C CYS A 342 -28.47 4.56 -6.39
N LEU A 343 -28.91 5.34 -5.40
CA LEU A 343 -30.27 5.87 -5.33
C LEU A 343 -30.53 6.88 -6.45
N ARG A 344 -29.65 7.83 -6.66
CA ARG A 344 -29.72 8.84 -7.72
C ARG A 344 -29.75 8.21 -9.12
N GLY A 345 -28.91 7.20 -9.33
CA GLY A 345 -28.78 6.49 -10.60
C GLY A 345 -29.85 5.42 -10.84
N GLY A 346 -30.81 5.22 -9.92
CA GLY A 346 -31.85 4.18 -10.04
C GLY A 346 -31.29 2.75 -10.14
N VAL A 347 -30.10 2.50 -9.56
CA VAL A 347 -29.40 1.21 -9.70
C VAL A 347 -30.22 0.07 -9.09
N TRP A 348 -30.99 0.36 -8.07
CA TRP A 348 -31.79 -0.60 -7.33
C TRP A 348 -33.29 -0.56 -7.68
N ASP A 349 -33.67 0.19 -8.70
CA ASP A 349 -35.03 0.21 -9.19
C ASP A 349 -35.42 -1.13 -9.80
N GLY A 350 -36.67 -1.55 -9.60
CA GLY A 350 -37.20 -2.82 -10.11
C GLY A 350 -36.83 -4.06 -9.29
N LEU A 351 -35.98 -3.95 -8.27
CA LEU A 351 -35.70 -5.05 -7.34
C LEU A 351 -36.94 -5.38 -6.52
N ASN A 352 -37.14 -6.67 -6.23
CA ASN A 352 -38.12 -7.11 -5.23
C ASN A 352 -37.59 -6.88 -3.80
N PRO A 353 -38.41 -7.02 -2.75
CA PRO A 353 -37.98 -6.75 -1.37
C PRO A 353 -36.79 -7.58 -0.88
N ALA A 354 -36.72 -8.87 -1.25
CA ALA A 354 -35.63 -9.74 -0.84
C ALA A 354 -34.32 -9.41 -1.60
N GLU A 355 -34.45 -9.09 -2.89
CA GLU A 355 -33.33 -8.68 -3.72
C GLU A 355 -32.74 -7.34 -3.26
N LEU A 356 -33.58 -6.37 -2.88
CA LEU A 356 -33.12 -5.09 -2.35
C LEU A 356 -32.35 -5.29 -1.05
N ALA A 357 -32.87 -6.08 -0.10
CA ALA A 357 -32.18 -6.38 1.15
C ALA A 357 -30.82 -7.06 0.89
N ALA A 358 -30.78 -8.00 -0.06
CA ALA A 358 -29.58 -8.71 -0.44
C ALA A 358 -28.50 -7.78 -1.05
N VAL A 359 -28.89 -6.89 -1.96
CA VAL A 359 -27.95 -5.92 -2.57
C VAL A 359 -27.44 -4.94 -1.54
N LEU A 360 -28.30 -4.41 -0.66
CA LEU A 360 -27.91 -3.50 0.42
C LEU A 360 -26.94 -4.15 1.42
N SER A 361 -27.04 -5.45 1.63
CA SER A 361 -26.12 -6.14 2.51
C SER A 361 -24.67 -6.07 2.01
N SER A 362 -24.44 -5.97 0.69
CA SER A 362 -23.10 -5.91 0.11
C SER A 362 -22.34 -4.62 0.43
N VAL A 363 -23.03 -3.52 0.68
CA VAL A 363 -22.41 -2.23 1.02
C VAL A 363 -22.14 -2.08 2.53
N LEU A 364 -22.61 -3.04 3.33
CA LEU A 364 -22.45 -3.05 4.79
C LEU A 364 -21.52 -4.16 5.28
N PHE A 365 -21.66 -5.35 4.69
CA PHE A 365 -20.96 -6.55 5.14
C PHE A 365 -19.45 -6.44 4.91
N GLU A 366 -18.67 -7.04 5.80
CA GLU A 366 -17.23 -7.15 5.73
C GLU A 366 -16.81 -8.56 6.13
N SER A 367 -16.20 -9.28 5.19
CA SER A 367 -15.58 -10.57 5.46
C SER A 367 -14.28 -10.39 6.23
N ARG A 368 -14.00 -11.30 7.17
CA ARG A 368 -12.81 -11.25 8.03
C ARG A 368 -11.59 -11.98 7.43
N GLY A 369 -11.69 -12.52 6.21
CA GLY A 369 -10.63 -13.32 5.58
C GLY A 369 -9.84 -12.57 4.52
N ASP A 370 -8.57 -12.94 4.34
CA ASP A 370 -7.65 -12.35 3.33
C ASP A 370 -7.83 -12.93 1.91
N GLY A 371 -8.79 -13.79 1.67
CA GLY A 371 -8.98 -14.46 0.38
C GLY A 371 -9.99 -13.76 -0.54
N PRO A 372 -9.82 -13.89 -1.88
CA PRO A 372 -10.87 -13.49 -2.83
C PRO A 372 -12.06 -14.42 -2.61
N THR A 373 -13.04 -13.99 -1.86
CA THR A 373 -14.25 -14.75 -1.62
C THR A 373 -15.15 -14.66 -2.84
N VAL A 374 -15.17 -15.73 -3.64
CA VAL A 374 -16.39 -16.05 -4.40
C VAL A 374 -17.37 -16.61 -3.36
N PRO A 375 -18.39 -15.86 -2.94
CA PRO A 375 -19.28 -16.34 -1.87
C PRO A 375 -19.95 -17.63 -2.33
N PRO A 376 -20.04 -18.66 -1.47
CA PRO A 376 -20.92 -19.77 -1.73
C PRO A 376 -22.34 -19.22 -1.89
N GLY A 377 -22.95 -19.37 -3.07
CA GLY A 377 -24.28 -18.85 -3.38
C GLY A 377 -24.33 -17.58 -4.24
N ALA A 378 -23.20 -17.00 -4.67
CA ALA A 378 -23.23 -15.96 -5.70
C ALA A 378 -23.86 -16.48 -7.02
N GLU A 379 -23.73 -17.76 -7.28
CA GLU A 379 -24.43 -18.45 -8.40
C GLU A 379 -25.94 -18.60 -8.16
N GLN A 380 -26.40 -18.52 -6.92
CA GLN A 380 -27.82 -18.64 -6.55
C GLN A 380 -28.55 -17.27 -6.49
N ALA A 381 -27.84 -16.17 -6.67
CA ALA A 381 -28.45 -14.84 -6.77
C ALA A 381 -29.24 -14.72 -8.09
N THR A 382 -30.37 -14.02 -8.04
CA THR A 382 -31.17 -13.73 -9.23
C THR A 382 -30.37 -12.89 -10.23
N ASP A 383 -30.79 -12.90 -11.50
CA ASP A 383 -30.15 -12.06 -12.56
C ASP A 383 -30.25 -10.58 -12.19
N GLU A 384 -31.34 -10.18 -11.54
CA GLU A 384 -31.57 -8.84 -11.04
C GLU A 384 -30.55 -8.45 -10.00
N VAL A 385 -30.30 -9.29 -9.01
CA VAL A 385 -29.29 -9.09 -7.96
C VAL A 385 -27.89 -8.99 -8.59
N ARG A 386 -27.54 -9.89 -9.49
CA ARG A 386 -26.22 -9.87 -10.17
C ARG A 386 -26.01 -8.56 -10.95
N ARG A 387 -27.05 -8.10 -11.66
CA ARG A 387 -27.00 -6.83 -12.42
C ARG A 387 -26.87 -5.62 -11.49
N ALA A 388 -27.63 -5.59 -10.40
CA ALA A 388 -27.55 -4.51 -9.42
C ALA A 388 -26.18 -4.46 -8.73
N LEU A 389 -25.63 -5.59 -8.30
CA LEU A 389 -24.27 -5.67 -7.70
C LEU A 389 -23.20 -5.20 -8.69
N ALA A 390 -23.27 -5.62 -9.95
CA ALA A 390 -22.32 -5.19 -10.98
C ALA A 390 -22.36 -3.66 -11.20
N LYS A 391 -23.56 -3.05 -11.21
CA LYS A 391 -23.71 -1.59 -11.32
C LYS A 391 -23.20 -0.88 -10.07
N THR A 392 -23.53 -1.39 -8.87
CA THR A 392 -23.05 -0.85 -7.59
C THR A 392 -21.51 -0.86 -7.54
N ARG A 393 -20.88 -1.95 -7.97
CA ARG A 393 -19.41 -2.07 -8.03
C ARG A 393 -18.78 -1.11 -9.04
N ARG A 394 -19.41 -0.86 -10.17
CA ARG A 394 -18.94 0.16 -11.13
C ARG A 394 -18.96 1.55 -10.51
N LEU A 395 -20.06 1.94 -9.86
CA LEU A 395 -20.13 3.23 -9.16
C LEU A 395 -19.07 3.34 -8.06
N TRP A 396 -18.83 2.27 -7.31
CA TRP A 396 -17.75 2.24 -6.32
C TRP A 396 -16.37 2.47 -7.00
N THR A 397 -16.11 1.83 -8.14
CA THR A 397 -14.85 2.03 -8.88
C THR A 397 -14.67 3.48 -9.31
N ASP A 398 -15.75 4.12 -9.77
CA ASP A 398 -15.74 5.53 -10.18
C ASP A 398 -15.48 6.44 -8.97
N ILE A 399 -16.15 6.20 -7.84
CA ILE A 399 -15.92 6.93 -6.58
C ILE A 399 -14.49 6.75 -6.11
N HIS A 400 -13.97 5.52 -6.11
CA HIS A 400 -12.60 5.22 -5.72
C HIS A 400 -11.56 5.97 -6.58
N GLY A 401 -11.83 6.12 -7.87
CA GLY A 401 -11.02 6.94 -8.78
C GLY A 401 -11.00 8.42 -8.38
N ASP A 402 -12.15 8.96 -7.97
CA ASP A 402 -12.29 10.33 -7.52
C ASP A 402 -11.64 10.56 -6.17
N GLU A 403 -11.85 9.66 -5.20
CA GLU A 403 -11.17 9.68 -3.90
C GLU A 403 -9.63 9.73 -4.07
N ARG A 404 -9.10 8.96 -5.01
CA ARG A 404 -7.67 8.98 -5.33
C ARG A 404 -7.23 10.34 -5.87
N ARG A 405 -8.00 10.95 -6.79
CA ARG A 405 -7.70 12.29 -7.36
C ARG A 405 -7.71 13.37 -6.27
N HIS A 406 -8.69 13.29 -5.37
CA HIS A 406 -8.84 14.24 -4.26
C HIS A 406 -7.98 13.91 -3.03
N ARG A 407 -7.20 12.83 -3.05
CA ARG A 407 -6.36 12.37 -1.91
C ARG A 407 -7.18 12.17 -0.64
N LEU A 408 -8.34 11.56 -0.77
CA LEU A 408 -9.24 11.15 0.30
C LEU A 408 -8.96 9.73 0.75
N PRO A 409 -9.35 9.32 1.98
CA PRO A 409 -9.43 7.92 2.35
C PRO A 409 -10.36 7.17 1.40
N PHE A 410 -10.04 5.91 1.13
CA PHE A 410 -10.81 5.10 0.20
C PHE A 410 -12.05 4.51 0.86
N SER A 411 -13.19 4.59 0.17
CA SER A 411 -14.39 3.85 0.50
C SER A 411 -14.16 2.35 0.37
N ARG A 412 -14.77 1.58 1.25
CA ARG A 412 -14.69 0.13 1.22
C ARG A 412 -15.39 -0.44 -0.03
N GLU A 413 -14.78 -1.45 -0.64
CA GLU A 413 -15.38 -2.19 -1.75
C GLU A 413 -16.62 -2.97 -1.26
N PRO A 414 -17.72 -3.00 -2.04
CA PRO A 414 -18.88 -3.84 -1.73
C PRO A 414 -18.52 -5.32 -1.65
N ASP A 415 -18.92 -5.98 -0.56
CA ASP A 415 -18.63 -7.38 -0.27
C ASP A 415 -19.85 -8.26 -0.46
N GLY A 416 -19.77 -9.25 -1.35
CA GLY A 416 -20.87 -10.16 -1.67
C GLY A 416 -21.10 -11.30 -0.68
N GLY A 417 -20.26 -11.47 0.35
CA GLY A 417 -20.27 -12.64 1.25
C GLY A 417 -21.56 -12.86 2.03
N PHE A 418 -22.39 -11.83 2.18
CA PHE A 418 -23.67 -11.92 2.90
C PHE A 418 -24.91 -11.86 1.98
N VAL A 419 -24.73 -11.62 0.70
CA VAL A 419 -25.83 -11.40 -0.26
C VAL A 419 -26.78 -12.61 -0.35
N ALA A 420 -26.24 -13.80 -0.54
CA ALA A 420 -27.03 -15.04 -0.66
C ALA A 420 -27.78 -15.38 0.64
N ALA A 421 -27.11 -15.22 1.78
CA ALA A 421 -27.69 -15.42 3.08
C ALA A 421 -28.85 -14.46 3.36
N MET A 422 -28.67 -13.18 3.05
CA MET A 422 -29.70 -12.15 3.21
C MET A 422 -30.88 -12.38 2.27
N HIS A 423 -30.62 -12.74 1.01
CA HIS A 423 -31.68 -13.08 0.04
C HIS A 423 -32.51 -14.27 0.51
N SER A 424 -31.86 -15.36 0.96
CA SER A 424 -32.53 -16.55 1.50
C SER A 424 -33.36 -16.21 2.73
N TRP A 425 -32.80 -15.46 3.68
CA TRP A 425 -33.50 -15.01 4.87
C TRP A 425 -34.74 -14.16 4.56
N ALA A 426 -34.57 -13.14 3.73
CA ALA A 426 -35.67 -12.25 3.37
C ALA A 426 -36.77 -12.95 2.57
N THR A 427 -36.45 -14.00 1.83
CA THR A 427 -37.41 -14.78 1.04
C THR A 427 -38.16 -15.80 1.92
N TYR A 428 -37.42 -16.65 2.62
CA TYR A 428 -37.97 -17.85 3.28
C TYR A 428 -38.08 -17.73 4.80
N GLY A 429 -37.21 -16.95 5.44
CA GLY A 429 -37.18 -16.82 6.91
C GLY A 429 -36.59 -18.04 7.63
N ASP A 430 -35.93 -18.93 6.94
CA ASP A 430 -35.23 -20.09 7.50
C ASP A 430 -33.80 -19.72 7.87
N LEU A 431 -33.53 -19.69 9.20
CA LEU A 431 -32.22 -19.33 9.73
C LEU A 431 -31.15 -20.36 9.33
N THR A 432 -31.48 -21.65 9.35
CA THR A 432 -30.50 -22.72 9.04
C THR A 432 -30.06 -22.61 7.57
N ALA A 433 -31.03 -22.45 6.67
CA ALA A 433 -30.72 -22.26 5.24
C ALA A 433 -29.92 -20.99 4.98
N ALA A 434 -30.27 -19.88 5.65
CA ALA A 434 -29.56 -18.62 5.51
C ALA A 434 -28.11 -18.71 6.03
N LEU A 435 -27.88 -19.35 7.17
CA LEU A 435 -26.54 -19.54 7.73
C LEU A 435 -25.65 -20.40 6.80
N LEU A 436 -26.18 -21.44 6.19
CA LEU A 436 -25.45 -22.29 5.24
C LEU A 436 -25.02 -21.53 3.98
N MET A 437 -25.71 -20.44 3.63
CA MET A 437 -25.38 -19.57 2.50
C MET A 437 -24.50 -18.39 2.88
N SER A 438 -24.11 -18.26 4.17
CA SER A 438 -23.24 -17.19 4.63
C SER A 438 -21.77 -17.64 4.62
N ASP A 439 -20.86 -16.69 4.37
CA ASP A 439 -19.43 -16.93 4.47
C ASP A 439 -18.77 -15.83 5.33
N ASN A 440 -17.96 -16.25 6.31
CA ASN A 440 -17.19 -15.33 7.15
C ASN A 440 -15.87 -14.87 6.50
N GLY A 441 -15.62 -15.24 5.23
CA GLY A 441 -14.39 -14.97 4.51
C GLY A 441 -13.32 -16.08 4.63
N ASN A 442 -13.60 -17.14 5.38
CA ASN A 442 -12.71 -18.30 5.57
C ASN A 442 -13.37 -19.62 5.13
N GLY A 443 -14.47 -19.55 4.36
CA GLY A 443 -15.24 -20.71 3.94
C GLY A 443 -16.12 -21.32 5.03
N ASN A 444 -16.34 -20.64 6.15
CA ASN A 444 -17.19 -21.10 7.24
C ASN A 444 -18.47 -20.25 7.35
N ALA A 445 -19.55 -20.86 7.78
CA ALA A 445 -20.79 -20.13 8.05
C ALA A 445 -20.62 -19.10 9.18
N LEU A 446 -21.37 -18.00 9.09
CA LEU A 446 -21.42 -16.99 10.14
C LEU A 446 -22.02 -17.56 11.43
N PRO A 447 -21.51 -17.17 12.61
CA PRO A 447 -22.22 -17.38 13.88
C PRO A 447 -23.61 -16.71 13.85
N ALA A 448 -24.62 -17.34 14.45
CA ALA A 448 -25.97 -16.81 14.45
C ALA A 448 -26.09 -15.39 15.03
N GLY A 449 -25.28 -15.06 16.05
CA GLY A 449 -25.22 -13.71 16.61
C GLY A 449 -24.70 -12.66 15.62
N ASP A 450 -23.67 -12.99 14.85
CA ASP A 450 -23.16 -12.11 13.80
C ASP A 450 -24.17 -11.95 12.66
N PHE A 451 -24.86 -13.02 12.29
CA PHE A 451 -25.94 -12.98 11.30
C PHE A 451 -27.02 -11.97 11.72
N VAL A 452 -27.50 -12.04 12.95
CA VAL A 452 -28.53 -11.11 13.51
C VAL A 452 -27.99 -9.69 13.50
N ARG A 453 -26.74 -9.47 13.88
CA ARG A 453 -26.10 -8.15 13.86
C ARG A 453 -26.10 -7.55 12.46
N TRP A 454 -25.71 -8.31 11.46
CA TRP A 454 -25.71 -7.84 10.06
C TRP A 454 -27.13 -7.58 9.55
N CYS A 455 -28.10 -8.44 9.88
CA CYS A 455 -29.51 -8.18 9.56
C CYS A 455 -30.01 -6.85 10.13
N ARG A 456 -29.62 -6.51 11.36
CA ARG A 456 -30.01 -5.23 12.00
C ARG A 456 -29.40 -4.04 11.27
N GLN A 457 -28.13 -4.12 10.86
CA GLN A 457 -27.51 -3.05 10.05
C GLN A 457 -28.20 -2.89 8.69
N VAL A 458 -28.62 -3.99 8.06
CA VAL A 458 -29.40 -3.94 6.80
C VAL A 458 -30.77 -3.30 7.05
N LEU A 459 -31.43 -3.58 8.18
CA LEU A 459 -32.69 -2.92 8.55
C LEU A 459 -32.52 -1.41 8.70
N ASP A 460 -31.45 -0.97 9.36
CA ASP A 460 -31.15 0.45 9.54
C ASP A 460 -30.92 1.14 8.20
N LEU A 461 -30.16 0.52 7.31
CA LEU A 461 -29.93 1.08 5.98
C LEU A 461 -31.19 1.05 5.11
N LEU A 462 -32.01 0.00 5.18
CA LEU A 462 -33.32 -0.07 4.50
C LEU A 462 -34.26 1.06 4.93
N ASP A 463 -34.25 1.43 6.22
CA ASP A 463 -35.05 2.56 6.69
C ASP A 463 -34.54 3.89 6.16
N GLN A 464 -33.23 4.09 6.11
CA GLN A 464 -32.61 5.27 5.49
C GLN A 464 -32.94 5.34 3.99
N VAL A 465 -32.82 4.22 3.26
CA VAL A 465 -33.20 4.13 1.84
C VAL A 465 -34.69 4.44 1.65
N ARG A 466 -35.56 3.91 2.52
CA ARG A 466 -36.99 4.22 2.49
C ARG A 466 -37.28 5.72 2.63
N LEU A 467 -36.54 6.40 3.51
CA LEU A 467 -36.70 7.85 3.75
C LEU A 467 -36.08 8.72 2.65
N ALA A 468 -34.98 8.25 2.05
CA ALA A 468 -34.25 8.95 1.00
C ALA A 468 -34.71 8.58 -0.41
N ALA A 469 -35.52 7.53 -0.60
CA ALA A 469 -35.91 7.00 -1.90
C ALA A 469 -36.47 8.07 -2.85
N PRO A 470 -35.88 8.25 -4.05
CA PRO A 470 -36.36 9.23 -5.02
C PRO A 470 -37.68 8.79 -5.67
N SER A 471 -37.93 7.48 -5.76
CA SER A 471 -39.16 6.94 -6.38
C SER A 471 -40.13 6.36 -5.33
N PRO A 472 -41.47 6.54 -5.50
CA PRO A 472 -42.47 5.90 -4.64
C PRO A 472 -42.38 4.36 -4.64
N GLN A 473 -41.99 3.77 -5.77
CA GLN A 473 -41.85 2.32 -5.94
C GLN A 473 -40.73 1.79 -5.04
N LEU A 474 -39.55 2.40 -5.08
CA LEU A 474 -38.41 2.02 -4.25
C LEU A 474 -38.76 2.17 -2.75
N ARG A 475 -39.50 3.25 -2.38
CA ARG A 475 -39.94 3.46 -1.00
C ARG A 475 -40.85 2.33 -0.52
N VAL A 476 -41.77 1.87 -1.36
CA VAL A 476 -42.67 0.74 -1.04
C VAL A 476 -41.87 -0.57 -0.94
N THR A 477 -40.94 -0.79 -1.87
CA THR A 477 -40.05 -1.97 -1.86
C THR A 477 -39.21 -2.00 -0.57
N ALA A 478 -38.57 -0.90 -0.21
CA ALA A 478 -37.81 -0.80 1.03
C ALA A 478 -38.65 -1.07 2.29
N LYS A 479 -39.87 -0.52 2.36
CA LYS A 479 -40.81 -0.82 3.45
C LYS A 479 -41.16 -2.31 3.54
N ARG A 480 -41.39 -2.97 2.39
CA ARG A 480 -41.65 -4.42 2.34
C ARG A 480 -40.42 -5.23 2.71
N ALA A 481 -39.22 -4.81 2.28
CA ALA A 481 -37.95 -5.44 2.63
C ALA A 481 -37.71 -5.40 4.15
N ILE A 482 -37.98 -4.27 4.82
CA ILE A 482 -37.91 -4.17 6.27
C ILE A 482 -38.80 -5.26 6.94
N GLY A 483 -40.04 -5.42 6.48
CA GLY A 483 -40.94 -6.47 6.98
C GLY A 483 -40.41 -7.88 6.69
N ALA A 484 -39.79 -8.08 5.54
CA ALA A 484 -39.24 -9.37 5.14
C ALA A 484 -37.97 -9.76 5.95
N VAL A 485 -37.14 -8.81 6.35
CA VAL A 485 -35.93 -9.04 7.14
C VAL A 485 -36.27 -9.12 8.65
N ARG A 486 -37.18 -8.27 9.14
CA ARG A 486 -37.59 -8.20 10.57
C ARG A 486 -38.54 -9.31 10.93
N ARG A 487 -38.03 -10.54 11.02
CA ARG A 487 -38.79 -11.74 11.42
C ARG A 487 -37.96 -12.65 12.32
N GLY A 488 -38.59 -13.61 12.98
CA GLY A 488 -37.92 -14.62 13.80
C GLY A 488 -36.90 -14.02 14.78
N VAL A 489 -35.70 -14.54 14.79
CA VAL A 489 -34.61 -14.10 15.71
C VAL A 489 -34.16 -12.65 15.49
N VAL A 490 -34.40 -12.09 14.31
CA VAL A 490 -34.07 -10.68 14.01
C VAL A 490 -35.12 -9.71 14.56
N ALA A 491 -36.36 -10.15 14.78
CA ALA A 491 -37.44 -9.34 15.34
C ALA A 491 -37.36 -9.21 16.86
N ILE A 492 -36.57 -10.04 17.54
CA ILE A 492 -36.42 -10.00 18.99
C ILE A 492 -35.55 -8.82 19.36
N ASP A 493 -36.15 -7.80 19.98
CA ASP A 493 -35.39 -6.71 20.58
C ASP A 493 -34.55 -7.26 21.73
N SER A 494 -33.25 -6.92 21.75
CA SER A 494 -32.42 -7.21 22.92
C SER A 494 -32.96 -6.39 24.09
N MET A 495 -33.58 -7.09 25.08
CA MET A 495 -33.89 -6.51 26.38
C MET A 495 -32.64 -5.94 27.05
#